data_66e87132ad4609f65d5d87b4942eff55
#
_entry.id   66e87132ad4609f65d5d87b4942eff55
#
_cell.length_a   1.000
_cell.length_b   1.000
_cell.length_c   1.000
_cell.angle_alpha   90.00
_cell.angle_beta   90.00
_cell.angle_gamma   90.00
#
_symmetry.space_group_name_H-M   'P 1'
#
loop_
_entity.id
_entity.type
_entity.pdbx_description
1 polymer ?
#
loop_
_entity_poly.entity_id
_entity_poly.type
_entity_poly.pdbx_seq_one_letter_code
_entity_poly.pdbx_strand_id
1 'polypeptide(L)'
;MNGPTKRKAPIFGTVALLCAMAAGFAASGSSTPAAADSGSVRHDVQRGSADTHLAARILRTHNDERRRLALRPLKWNVHLEREAREWAHHLSRRGMLQHASQQGRNRTGENLWMGTSGHWPVENMVGMFIEEKKHYRHARFPDISHTGNWADVGHYTQVVWRDTQEVGCAVATARGNDVLVCRYWPAGNVWGQKAY
;
A
#
# COMPACT_ATOMS: atom_id res chain seq x y z
N MET A 1 -16.32 35.26 -35.70
CA MET A 1 -17.19 34.64 -36.71
C MET A 1 -16.71 33.26 -36.97
N ASN A 2 -17.59 32.34 -36.97
CA ASN A 2 -17.57 30.90 -37.27
C ASN A 2 -17.68 30.01 -36.02
N GLY A 3 -18.89 29.50 -35.97
CA GLY A 3 -19.46 28.73 -34.87
C GLY A 3 -19.26 27.20 -34.99
N PRO A 4 -19.90 26.41 -34.13
CA PRO A 4 -19.57 25.03 -33.84
C PRO A 4 -20.25 24.02 -34.75
N THR A 5 -19.54 23.03 -35.21
CA THR A 5 -20.08 21.89 -35.94
C THR A 5 -20.42 20.74 -35.00
N LYS A 6 -21.70 20.49 -34.80
CA LYS A 6 -22.27 19.27 -34.21
C LYS A 6 -22.13 18.10 -35.19
N ARG A 7 -21.66 16.94 -34.75
CA ARG A 7 -21.87 15.69 -35.49
C ARG A 7 -22.66 14.69 -34.66
N LYS A 8 -23.68 14.14 -35.32
CA LYS A 8 -24.76 13.26 -34.88
C LYS A 8 -24.22 11.82 -34.65
N ALA A 9 -24.85 11.13 -33.69
CA ALA A 9 -24.82 9.70 -33.51
C ALA A 9 -25.64 8.96 -34.59
N PRO A 10 -25.35 7.70 -34.87
CA PRO A 10 -26.33 6.79 -35.43
C PRO A 10 -26.87 5.79 -34.42
N ILE A 11 -28.17 5.57 -34.59
CA ILE A 11 -29.06 4.67 -33.90
C ILE A 11 -29.18 3.38 -34.76
N PHE A 12 -29.59 2.28 -34.12
CA PHE A 12 -30.23 1.06 -34.61
C PHE A 12 -29.38 -0.22 -34.79
N GLY A 13 -29.97 -1.24 -34.18
CA GLY A 13 -29.82 -2.63 -34.53
C GLY A 13 -30.38 -3.61 -33.50
N THR A 14 -31.73 -3.58 -33.33
CA THR A 14 -32.48 -4.65 -32.64
C THR A 14 -32.57 -5.89 -33.56
N VAL A 15 -32.20 -7.06 -33.09
CA VAL A 15 -32.62 -8.33 -33.71
C VAL A 15 -33.20 -9.25 -32.64
N ALA A 16 -34.41 -9.69 -32.94
CA ALA A 16 -35.27 -10.50 -32.12
C ALA A 16 -35.01 -12.00 -32.30
N LEU A 17 -35.18 -12.74 -31.19
CA LEU A 17 -35.97 -13.91 -30.94
C LEU A 17 -35.96 -15.09 -31.97
N LEU A 18 -35.52 -16.27 -31.52
CA LEU A 18 -36.12 -17.54 -31.93
C LEU A 18 -36.03 -18.55 -30.78
N CYS A 19 -37.21 -18.91 -30.26
CA CYS A 19 -37.45 -20.08 -29.41
C CYS A 19 -37.24 -21.36 -30.18
N ALA A 20 -36.56 -22.35 -29.59
CA ALA A 20 -36.71 -23.76 -29.92
C ALA A 20 -36.84 -24.57 -28.61
N MET A 21 -38.04 -25.07 -28.35
CA MET A 21 -38.28 -26.08 -27.32
C MET A 21 -37.84 -27.45 -27.87
N ALA A 22 -37.07 -28.19 -27.08
CA ALA A 22 -36.93 -29.64 -27.23
C ALA A 22 -36.99 -30.29 -25.85
N ALA A 23 -37.94 -31.19 -25.70
CA ALA A 23 -38.26 -31.94 -24.50
C ALA A 23 -37.31 -33.12 -24.28
N GLY A 24 -37.00 -33.36 -22.99
CA GLY A 24 -36.95 -34.71 -22.42
C GLY A 24 -35.65 -35.47 -22.55
N PHE A 25 -34.96 -35.67 -21.41
CA PHE A 25 -34.63 -37.02 -20.92
C PHE A 25 -34.16 -36.86 -19.44
N ALA A 26 -34.89 -37.46 -18.53
CA ALA A 26 -34.47 -37.60 -17.14
C ALA A 26 -33.42 -38.70 -17.05
N ALA A 27 -32.19 -38.34 -16.73
CA ALA A 27 -31.15 -39.25 -16.26
C ALA A 27 -30.93 -39.02 -14.78
N SER A 28 -31.30 -39.99 -13.96
CA SER A 28 -30.99 -40.05 -12.54
C SER A 28 -29.49 -40.29 -12.38
N GLY A 29 -28.71 -39.20 -12.26
CA GLY A 29 -27.30 -39.25 -11.95
C GLY A 29 -27.11 -39.06 -10.44
N SER A 30 -26.66 -40.12 -9.77
CA SER A 30 -26.23 -40.09 -8.36
C SER A 30 -25.08 -39.08 -8.24
N SER A 31 -25.35 -37.93 -7.61
CA SER A 31 -24.33 -36.95 -7.27
C SER A 31 -23.55 -37.44 -6.07
N THR A 32 -22.36 -37.98 -6.31
CA THR A 32 -21.31 -38.06 -5.30
C THR A 32 -20.97 -36.61 -4.87
N PRO A 33 -20.93 -36.31 -3.57
CA PRO A 33 -20.45 -34.98 -3.13
C PRO A 33 -18.96 -34.85 -3.51
N ALA A 34 -18.68 -33.85 -4.33
CA ALA A 34 -17.30 -33.44 -4.61
C ALA A 34 -16.61 -33.17 -3.28
N ALA A 35 -15.49 -33.84 -3.04
CA ALA A 35 -14.65 -33.57 -1.89
C ALA A 35 -14.24 -32.08 -1.97
N ALA A 36 -14.65 -31.33 -0.93
CA ALA A 36 -14.25 -29.91 -0.80
C ALA A 36 -12.73 -29.83 -0.84
N ASP A 37 -12.21 -29.03 -1.74
CA ASP A 37 -10.78 -28.76 -1.89
C ASP A 37 -10.22 -28.14 -0.60
N SER A 38 -9.68 -28.98 0.27
CA SER A 38 -9.05 -28.59 1.52
C SER A 38 -7.70 -27.87 1.31
N GLY A 39 -7.23 -27.78 0.07
CA GLY A 39 -5.97 -27.11 -0.30
C GLY A 39 -6.09 -25.59 -0.24
N SER A 40 -7.20 -25.02 -0.74
CA SER A 40 -7.41 -23.56 -0.78
C SER A 40 -7.47 -22.94 0.62
N VAL A 41 -8.19 -23.56 1.54
CA VAL A 41 -8.35 -23.05 2.92
C VAL A 41 -6.99 -23.03 3.67
N ARG A 42 -6.14 -24.03 3.45
CA ARG A 42 -4.82 -24.09 4.10
C ARG A 42 -3.86 -23.00 3.57
N HIS A 43 -3.89 -22.69 2.28
CA HIS A 43 -3.10 -21.63 1.68
C HIS A 43 -3.50 -20.24 2.19
N ASP A 44 -4.80 -19.99 2.36
CA ASP A 44 -5.31 -18.71 2.85
C ASP A 44 -4.98 -18.48 4.34
N VAL A 45 -5.09 -19.52 5.18
CA VAL A 45 -4.70 -19.44 6.60
C VAL A 45 -3.21 -19.19 6.75
N GLN A 46 -2.38 -19.83 5.95
CA GLN A 46 -0.92 -19.70 6.03
C GLN A 46 -0.43 -18.34 5.53
N ARG A 47 -1.08 -17.79 4.49
CA ARG A 47 -0.82 -16.43 3.98
C ARG A 47 -1.24 -15.38 5.01
N GLY A 48 -2.42 -15.51 5.62
CA GLY A 48 -2.88 -14.61 6.67
C GLY A 48 -1.94 -14.57 7.89
N SER A 49 -1.38 -15.72 8.29
CA SER A 49 -0.39 -15.81 9.35
C SER A 49 0.92 -15.10 8.99
N ALA A 50 1.45 -15.32 7.79
CA ALA A 50 2.67 -14.66 7.32
C ALA A 50 2.52 -13.14 7.23
N ASP A 51 1.40 -12.65 6.71
CA ASP A 51 1.08 -11.23 6.63
C ASP A 51 0.96 -10.60 8.03
N THR A 52 0.35 -11.30 8.99
CA THR A 52 0.24 -10.84 10.38
C THR A 52 1.61 -10.73 11.05
N HIS A 53 2.50 -11.69 10.80
CA HIS A 53 3.87 -11.63 11.30
C HIS A 53 4.66 -10.46 10.69
N LEU A 54 4.51 -10.22 9.40
CA LEU A 54 5.16 -9.10 8.71
C LEU A 54 4.68 -7.76 9.28
N ALA A 55 3.37 -7.59 9.43
CA ALA A 55 2.75 -6.40 10.01
C ALA A 55 3.28 -6.11 11.42
N ALA A 56 3.35 -7.14 12.28
CA ALA A 56 3.87 -7.00 13.64
C ALA A 56 5.34 -6.57 13.70
N ARG A 57 6.18 -7.07 12.79
CA ARG A 57 7.60 -6.72 12.69
C ARG A 57 7.78 -5.26 12.24
N ILE A 58 7.07 -4.85 11.19
CA ILE A 58 7.08 -3.47 10.70
C ILE A 58 6.62 -2.50 11.80
N LEU A 59 5.47 -2.78 12.42
CA LEU A 59 4.90 -1.94 13.47
C LEU A 59 5.85 -1.81 14.67
N ARG A 60 6.49 -2.89 15.07
CA ARG A 60 7.47 -2.90 16.16
C ARG A 60 8.64 -1.98 15.84
N THR A 61 9.24 -2.10 14.65
CA THR A 61 10.38 -1.27 14.23
C THR A 61 10.04 0.22 14.28
N HIS A 62 8.87 0.62 13.80
CA HIS A 62 8.38 2.00 13.93
C HIS A 62 8.24 2.43 15.39
N ASN A 63 7.61 1.58 16.21
CA ASN A 63 7.29 1.93 17.60
C ASN A 63 8.51 1.90 18.51
N ASP A 64 9.56 1.15 18.19
CA ASP A 64 10.81 1.18 18.92
C ASP A 64 11.51 2.54 18.79
N GLU A 65 11.56 3.11 17.58
CA GLU A 65 12.11 4.46 17.40
C GLU A 65 11.21 5.54 18.04
N ARG A 66 9.88 5.43 17.91
CA ARG A 66 8.94 6.36 18.55
C ARG A 66 9.04 6.33 20.07
N ARG A 67 9.22 5.15 20.67
CA ARG A 67 9.43 4.98 22.11
C ARG A 67 10.70 5.68 22.59
N ARG A 68 11.80 5.60 21.79
CA ARG A 68 13.04 6.34 22.09
C ARG A 68 12.83 7.85 22.23
N LEU A 69 11.82 8.38 21.56
CA LEU A 69 11.48 9.82 21.54
C LEU A 69 10.27 10.15 22.45
N ALA A 70 9.85 9.20 23.30
CA ALA A 70 8.66 9.33 24.15
C ALA A 70 7.37 9.70 23.38
N LEU A 71 7.27 9.27 22.11
CA LEU A 71 6.09 9.47 21.28
C LEU A 71 5.06 8.36 21.47
N ARG A 72 3.79 8.67 21.24
CA ARG A 72 2.73 7.65 21.24
C ARG A 72 3.02 6.59 20.18
N PRO A 73 2.83 5.30 20.50
CA PRO A 73 2.98 4.24 19.52
C PRO A 73 1.92 4.37 18.42
N LEU A 74 2.30 3.98 17.20
CA LEU A 74 1.37 3.80 16.09
C LEU A 74 0.55 2.53 16.29
N LYS A 75 -0.67 2.53 15.74
CA LYS A 75 -1.52 1.35 15.60
C LYS A 75 -1.50 0.86 14.16
N TRP A 76 -1.61 -0.46 13.98
CA TRP A 76 -1.76 -1.02 12.65
C TRP A 76 -3.17 -0.78 12.12
N ASN A 77 -3.25 -0.34 10.85
CA ASN A 77 -4.52 -0.11 10.17
C ASN A 77 -4.58 -0.95 8.88
N VAL A 78 -5.50 -1.90 8.82
CA VAL A 78 -5.68 -2.83 7.69
C VAL A 78 -6.15 -2.15 6.40
N HIS A 79 -6.83 -1.00 6.49
CA HIS A 79 -7.22 -0.23 5.31
C HIS A 79 -6.00 0.44 4.67
N LEU A 80 -5.12 1.05 5.50
CA LEU A 80 -3.85 1.60 5.04
C LEU A 80 -2.94 0.51 4.46
N GLU A 81 -2.91 -0.67 5.09
CA GLU A 81 -2.17 -1.83 4.56
C GLU A 81 -2.67 -2.23 3.17
N ARG A 82 -3.98 -2.31 2.97
CA ARG A 82 -4.56 -2.65 1.66
C ARG A 82 -4.17 -1.62 0.59
N GLU A 83 -4.30 -0.33 0.87
CA GLU A 83 -3.88 0.74 -0.04
C GLU A 83 -2.36 0.67 -0.33
N ALA A 84 -1.55 0.41 0.69
CA ALA A 84 -0.12 0.21 0.54
C ALA A 84 0.20 -1.01 -0.34
N ARG A 85 -0.52 -2.11 -0.19
CA ARG A 85 -0.37 -3.34 -0.97
C ARG A 85 -0.66 -3.10 -2.46
N GLU A 86 -1.75 -2.43 -2.78
CA GLU A 86 -2.11 -2.09 -4.16
C GLU A 86 -1.01 -1.25 -4.83
N TRP A 87 -0.51 -0.24 -4.10
CA TRP A 87 0.55 0.62 -4.60
C TRP A 87 1.91 -0.09 -4.71
N ALA A 88 2.28 -0.93 -3.74
CA ALA A 88 3.49 -1.76 -3.81
C ALA A 88 3.49 -2.69 -5.02
N HIS A 89 2.36 -3.35 -5.31
CA HIS A 89 2.22 -4.16 -6.53
C HIS A 89 2.31 -3.33 -7.81
N HIS A 90 1.77 -2.11 -7.82
CA HIS A 90 1.90 -1.22 -8.97
C HIS A 90 3.37 -0.85 -9.22
N LEU A 91 4.08 -0.41 -8.19
CA LEU A 91 5.48 0.02 -8.28
C LEU A 91 6.42 -1.14 -8.62
N SER A 92 6.24 -2.32 -8.01
CA SER A 92 7.09 -3.49 -8.25
C SER A 92 7.04 -3.94 -9.72
N ARG A 93 5.84 -3.92 -10.34
CA ARG A 93 5.70 -4.22 -11.76
C ARG A 93 6.33 -3.17 -12.66
N ARG A 94 6.36 -1.90 -12.24
CA ARG A 94 7.02 -0.80 -12.98
C ARG A 94 8.54 -0.82 -12.82
N GLY A 95 9.06 -1.38 -11.72
CA GLY A 95 10.48 -1.40 -11.40
C GLY A 95 11.04 -0.01 -11.05
N MET A 96 10.20 0.89 -10.52
CA MET A 96 10.61 2.25 -10.12
C MET A 96 9.76 2.75 -8.95
N LEU A 97 10.38 3.57 -8.09
CA LEU A 97 9.68 4.26 -7.01
C LEU A 97 9.05 5.56 -7.52
N GLN A 98 7.81 5.76 -7.18
CA GLN A 98 7.06 6.99 -7.41
C GLN A 98 5.98 7.11 -6.33
N HIS A 99 5.88 8.29 -5.71
CA HIS A 99 4.76 8.56 -4.80
C HIS A 99 3.42 8.53 -5.54
N ALA A 100 2.42 7.96 -4.90
CA ALA A 100 1.05 8.06 -5.38
C ALA A 100 0.60 9.52 -5.37
N SER A 101 -0.32 9.88 -6.26
CA SER A 101 -0.90 11.24 -6.27
C SER A 101 -1.58 11.53 -4.93
N GLN A 102 -1.74 12.82 -4.61
CA GLN A 102 -2.42 13.24 -3.36
C GLN A 102 -3.85 12.68 -3.26
N GLN A 103 -4.57 12.66 -4.38
CA GLN A 103 -5.91 12.07 -4.48
C GLN A 103 -5.86 10.54 -4.30
N GLY A 104 -4.88 9.87 -4.91
CA GLY A 104 -4.68 8.42 -4.78
C GLY A 104 -4.21 7.96 -3.41
N ARG A 105 -3.74 8.90 -2.57
CA ARG A 105 -3.32 8.62 -1.18
C ARG A 105 -4.38 8.95 -0.13
N ASN A 106 -5.55 9.46 -0.50
CA ASN A 106 -6.58 9.91 0.46
C ASN A 106 -6.01 10.81 1.57
N ARG A 107 -5.06 11.69 1.24
CA ARG A 107 -4.33 12.57 2.18
C ARG A 107 -3.51 11.82 3.23
N THR A 108 -3.17 10.56 3.01
CA THR A 108 -2.24 9.82 3.88
C THR A 108 -0.79 10.21 3.59
N GLY A 109 0.08 10.08 4.58
CA GLY A 109 1.52 10.08 4.38
C GLY A 109 1.98 8.80 3.69
N GLU A 110 3.17 8.84 3.09
CA GLU A 110 3.71 7.68 2.36
C GLU A 110 5.22 7.64 2.45
N ASN A 111 5.77 6.47 2.83
CA ASN A 111 7.17 6.14 2.68
C ASN A 111 7.32 4.98 1.70
N LEU A 112 8.36 5.05 0.86
CA LEU A 112 8.65 4.08 -0.18
C LEU A 112 10.09 3.58 -0.03
N TRP A 113 10.30 2.28 -0.24
CA TRP A 113 11.62 1.67 -0.32
C TRP A 113 11.64 0.60 -1.41
N MET A 114 12.79 0.40 -2.06
CA MET A 114 13.02 -0.65 -3.04
C MET A 114 14.46 -1.19 -2.89
N GLY A 115 14.60 -2.49 -3.01
CA GLY A 115 15.89 -3.17 -3.01
C GLY A 115 15.81 -4.57 -3.61
N THR A 116 16.95 -5.23 -3.73
CA THR A 116 17.04 -6.60 -4.28
C THR A 116 16.19 -7.56 -3.47
N SER A 117 15.35 -8.33 -4.16
CA SER A 117 14.41 -9.28 -3.55
C SER A 117 15.11 -10.32 -2.68
N GLY A 118 14.52 -10.57 -1.51
CA GLY A 118 14.99 -11.56 -0.54
C GLY A 118 16.27 -11.19 0.21
N HIS A 119 16.89 -10.03 -0.07
CA HIS A 119 18.13 -9.60 0.57
C HIS A 119 17.93 -8.86 1.90
N TRP A 120 16.78 -8.25 2.08
CA TRP A 120 16.54 -7.29 3.13
C TRP A 120 15.42 -7.75 4.06
N PRO A 121 15.72 -8.08 5.33
CA PRO A 121 14.67 -8.19 6.34
C PRO A 121 13.84 -6.89 6.41
N VAL A 122 12.55 -7.00 6.69
CA VAL A 122 11.65 -5.85 6.70
C VAL A 122 12.04 -4.80 7.74
N GLU A 123 12.67 -5.22 8.83
CA GLU A 123 13.24 -4.30 9.83
C GLU A 123 14.32 -3.40 9.24
N ASN A 124 15.13 -3.94 8.33
CA ASN A 124 16.17 -3.15 7.65
C ASN A 124 15.56 -2.17 6.64
N MET A 125 14.48 -2.59 5.93
CA MET A 125 13.77 -1.68 5.02
C MET A 125 13.23 -0.46 5.76
N VAL A 126 12.55 -0.68 6.90
CA VAL A 126 12.08 0.41 7.78
C VAL A 126 13.25 1.11 8.47
N GLY A 127 14.29 0.37 8.82
CA GLY A 127 15.51 0.91 9.41
C GLY A 127 16.16 1.99 8.54
N MET A 128 16.14 1.84 7.21
CA MET A 128 16.66 2.84 6.28
C MET A 128 15.89 4.16 6.36
N PHE A 129 14.58 4.14 6.60
CA PHE A 129 13.82 5.36 6.89
C PHE A 129 14.30 6.02 8.19
N ILE A 130 14.62 5.21 9.20
CA ILE A 130 15.04 5.68 10.52
C ILE A 130 16.48 6.20 10.50
N GLU A 131 17.36 5.64 9.67
CA GLU A 131 18.76 6.07 9.54
C GLU A 131 18.91 7.49 9.03
N GLU A 132 17.93 8.04 8.33
CA GLU A 132 17.91 9.45 7.91
C GLU A 132 18.01 10.40 9.11
N LYS A 133 17.71 9.95 10.34
CA LYS A 133 17.86 10.74 11.58
C LYS A 133 19.23 11.37 11.76
N LYS A 134 20.28 10.79 11.17
CA LYS A 134 21.65 11.35 11.22
C LYS A 134 21.76 12.75 10.59
N HIS A 135 20.84 13.06 9.69
CA HIS A 135 20.76 14.36 9.02
C HIS A 135 19.62 15.24 9.56
N TYR A 136 18.82 14.72 10.50
CA TYR A 136 17.66 15.43 11.03
C TYR A 136 18.06 16.57 11.96
N ARG A 137 17.45 17.74 11.72
CA ARG A 137 17.51 18.91 12.59
C ARG A 137 16.13 19.15 13.20
N HIS A 138 16.07 19.32 14.53
CA HIS A 138 14.81 19.57 15.22
C HIS A 138 14.32 20.99 14.97
N ALA A 139 13.68 21.22 13.84
CA ALA A 139 13.14 22.49 13.38
C ALA A 139 11.73 22.30 12.80
N ARG A 140 11.15 23.37 12.25
CA ARG A 140 9.87 23.31 11.54
C ARG A 140 10.07 22.87 10.09
N PHE A 141 9.21 22.00 9.58
CA PHE A 141 9.21 21.58 8.19
C PHE A 141 9.03 22.82 7.28
N PRO A 142 9.84 23.01 6.22
CA PRO A 142 10.80 22.08 5.65
C PRO A 142 12.26 22.21 6.17
N ASP A 143 12.57 23.10 7.12
CA ASP A 143 13.94 23.37 7.59
C ASP A 143 14.47 22.32 8.56
N ILE A 144 14.20 21.04 8.29
CA ILE A 144 14.39 19.89 9.18
C ILE A 144 15.65 19.08 8.90
N SER A 145 16.49 19.51 7.94
CA SER A 145 17.70 18.77 7.56
C SER A 145 18.96 19.63 7.71
N HIS A 146 20.04 19.02 8.20
CA HIS A 146 21.37 19.61 8.20
C HIS A 146 21.98 19.71 6.79
N THR A 147 21.46 18.95 5.82
CA THR A 147 21.91 19.00 4.42
C THR A 147 21.29 20.17 3.65
N GLY A 148 20.27 20.83 4.21
CA GLY A 148 19.48 21.85 3.53
C GLY A 148 18.37 21.30 2.63
N ASN A 149 18.29 19.99 2.46
CA ASN A 149 17.24 19.31 1.67
C ASN A 149 16.37 18.46 2.61
N TRP A 150 15.11 18.82 2.78
CA TRP A 150 14.18 18.08 3.63
C TRP A 150 13.94 16.63 3.17
N ALA A 151 14.10 16.36 1.86
CA ALA A 151 13.91 15.02 1.32
C ALA A 151 14.88 13.99 1.90
N ASP A 152 16.06 14.44 2.40
CA ASP A 152 17.07 13.57 3.00
C ASP A 152 16.67 13.06 4.40
N VAL A 153 15.57 13.56 4.94
CA VAL A 153 15.03 13.19 6.26
C VAL A 153 13.51 12.99 6.24
N GLY A 154 12.89 13.04 5.07
CA GLY A 154 11.44 13.01 4.91
C GLY A 154 10.81 11.70 5.36
N HIS A 155 11.49 10.56 5.15
CA HIS A 155 11.01 9.27 5.63
C HIS A 155 11.09 9.18 7.15
N TYR A 156 12.22 9.61 7.74
CA TYR A 156 12.39 9.63 9.19
C TYR A 156 11.33 10.50 9.87
N THR A 157 11.12 11.73 9.39
CA THR A 157 10.17 12.64 10.02
C THR A 157 8.73 12.14 9.91
N GLN A 158 8.37 11.41 8.85
CA GLN A 158 7.08 10.71 8.78
C GLN A 158 6.97 9.60 9.83
N VAL A 159 8.01 8.77 10.03
CA VAL A 159 8.01 7.71 11.05
C VAL A 159 7.77 8.28 12.45
N VAL A 160 8.39 9.42 12.77
CA VAL A 160 8.36 10.04 14.10
C VAL A 160 7.41 11.24 14.19
N TRP A 161 6.51 11.39 13.21
CA TRP A 161 5.55 12.49 13.24
C TRP A 161 4.60 12.34 14.42
N ARG A 162 4.58 13.37 15.32
CA ARG A 162 3.86 13.31 16.59
C ARG A 162 2.39 12.98 16.42
N ASP A 163 1.73 13.63 15.45
CA ASP A 163 0.29 13.53 15.25
C ASP A 163 -0.13 12.33 14.42
N THR A 164 0.80 11.62 13.80
CA THR A 164 0.52 10.34 13.14
C THR A 164 0.17 9.29 14.19
N GLN A 165 -0.93 8.58 13.97
CA GLN A 165 -1.51 7.62 14.92
C GLN A 165 -1.52 6.20 14.36
N GLU A 166 -1.60 6.05 13.04
CA GLU A 166 -1.79 4.77 12.38
C GLU A 166 -0.81 4.59 11.22
N VAL A 167 -0.46 3.34 10.99
CA VAL A 167 0.37 2.90 9.87
C VAL A 167 -0.17 1.60 9.29
N GLY A 168 -0.06 1.44 8.00
CA GLY A 168 -0.27 0.19 7.29
C GLY A 168 0.73 0.07 6.16
N CYS A 169 1.43 -1.06 6.09
CA CYS A 169 2.48 -1.27 5.10
C CYS A 169 2.29 -2.61 4.38
N ALA A 170 2.86 -2.70 3.18
CA ALA A 170 2.95 -3.95 2.45
C ALA A 170 4.23 -4.03 1.63
N VAL A 171 4.68 -5.26 1.40
CA VAL A 171 5.80 -5.57 0.50
C VAL A 171 5.25 -6.30 -0.71
N ALA A 172 5.72 -5.93 -1.90
CA ALA A 172 5.45 -6.63 -3.14
C ALA A 172 6.74 -6.88 -3.90
N THR A 173 6.86 -8.10 -4.44
CA THR A 173 8.04 -8.55 -5.18
C THR A 173 7.73 -8.68 -6.66
N ALA A 174 8.54 -8.05 -7.51
CA ALA A 174 8.56 -8.29 -8.96
C ALA A 174 9.90 -7.83 -9.56
N ARG A 175 10.25 -8.37 -10.70
CA ARG A 175 11.46 -7.99 -11.47
C ARG A 175 12.77 -8.06 -10.64
N GLY A 176 12.87 -9.01 -9.70
CA GLY A 176 14.04 -9.16 -8.85
C GLY A 176 14.17 -8.12 -7.73
N ASN A 177 13.14 -7.31 -7.48
CA ASN A 177 13.12 -6.32 -6.42
C ASN A 177 11.93 -6.53 -5.47
N ASP A 178 12.16 -6.20 -4.19
CA ASP A 178 11.11 -5.99 -3.20
C ASP A 178 10.83 -4.49 -3.10
N VAL A 179 9.56 -4.14 -3.05
CA VAL A 179 9.07 -2.78 -2.83
C VAL A 179 8.24 -2.74 -1.57
N LEU A 180 8.70 -1.96 -0.58
CA LEU A 180 7.92 -1.64 0.61
C LEU A 180 7.21 -0.31 0.40
N VAL A 181 5.91 -0.29 0.67
CA VAL A 181 5.09 0.92 0.78
C VAL A 181 4.51 0.98 2.18
N CYS A 182 4.62 2.13 2.84
CA CYS A 182 3.95 2.42 4.11
C CYS A 182 3.04 3.64 3.95
N ARG A 183 1.80 3.53 4.42
CA ARG A 183 0.81 4.60 4.51
C ARG A 183 0.62 5.01 5.95
N TYR A 184 0.46 6.31 6.21
CA TYR A 184 0.38 6.88 7.55
C TYR A 184 -0.84 7.78 7.70
N TRP A 185 -1.51 7.70 8.85
CA TRP A 185 -2.66 8.56 9.16
C TRP A 185 -2.60 9.10 10.60
N PRO A 186 -2.84 10.40 10.79
CA PRO A 186 -2.77 11.47 9.79
C PRO A 186 -1.40 11.57 9.13
N ALA A 187 -1.35 12.21 7.96
CA ALA A 187 -0.08 12.47 7.26
C ALA A 187 0.85 13.32 8.09
N GLY A 188 2.16 13.02 8.05
CA GLY A 188 3.20 13.88 8.57
C GLY A 188 3.73 14.88 7.55
N ASN A 189 4.88 15.44 7.85
CA ASN A 189 5.61 16.39 7.01
C ASN A 189 4.78 17.63 6.62
N VAL A 190 4.05 18.17 7.60
CA VAL A 190 3.17 19.33 7.44
C VAL A 190 3.99 20.61 7.53
N TRP A 191 3.86 21.47 6.51
CA TRP A 191 4.56 22.75 6.45
C TRP A 191 4.35 23.61 7.69
N GLY A 192 5.43 24.20 8.21
CA GLY A 192 5.43 25.04 9.40
C GLY A 192 5.32 24.29 10.73
N GLN A 193 5.18 22.96 10.73
CA GLN A 193 5.09 22.15 11.95
C GLN A 193 6.40 21.40 12.24
N LYS A 194 6.59 21.00 13.50
CA LYS A 194 7.68 20.11 13.92
C LYS A 194 7.23 18.67 13.88
N ALA A 195 8.16 17.74 13.62
CA ALA A 195 7.86 16.32 13.67
C ALA A 195 7.51 15.86 15.10
N TYR A 196 8.23 16.37 16.12
CA TYR A 196 7.99 16.13 17.54
C TYR A 196 8.56 17.23 18.42
#